data_d4d5c175005d66a615ab92a203bc3cd2
#
_entry.id   d4d5c175005d66a615ab92a203bc3cd2
#
_cell.length_a   1.000
_cell.length_b   1.000
_cell.length_c   1.000
_cell.angle_alpha   90.00
_cell.angle_beta   90.00
_cell.angle_gamma   90.00
#
_symmetry.space_group_name_H-M   'P 1'
#
loop_
_entity.id
_entity.type
_entity.pdbx_description
1 polymer ?
#
loop_
_entity_poly.entity_id
_entity_poly.type
_entity_poly.pdbx_seq_one_letter_code
_entity_poly.pdbx_strand_id
1 'polypeptide(L)'
;MIVIGRATIGTKIFEVTRTYNQTSTSKYTIFNESIKNVGTTSLTNARVWIGTQDDWIGQNDSNTKKRGNIVNGAFSQIPSAATQAKVLEVTNGTDTVYFYTTSNLGYITGLQRYGDFRTQVMNQSPATAQINVTNDGSYGMYLRFQDIAPGASESFTWYYIASTKASAEALLGNVASAA
;
A
#
# COMPACT_ATOMS: atom_id res chain seq x y z
N MET A 1 2.83 9.46 -16.44
CA MET A 1 1.72 10.39 -16.07
C MET A 1 2.01 10.95 -14.69
N ILE A 2 1.76 12.24 -14.48
CA ILE A 2 1.90 12.88 -13.16
C ILE A 2 0.55 13.46 -12.77
N VAL A 3 0.14 13.23 -11.53
CA VAL A 3 -1.07 13.79 -10.94
C VAL A 3 -0.67 14.57 -9.70
N ILE A 4 -1.15 15.80 -9.58
CA ILE A 4 -0.89 16.67 -8.44
C ILE A 4 -2.24 17.06 -7.84
N GLY A 5 -2.38 16.84 -6.55
CA GLY A 5 -3.56 17.20 -5.78
C GLY A 5 -3.17 17.98 -4.52
N ARG A 6 -3.99 18.96 -4.14
CA ARG A 6 -3.84 19.67 -2.88
C ARG A 6 -5.04 19.41 -1.98
N ALA A 7 -4.78 19.18 -0.72
CA ALA A 7 -5.83 18.98 0.28
C ALA A 7 -5.58 19.79 1.53
N THR A 8 -6.68 20.08 2.24
CA THR A 8 -6.67 20.80 3.52
C THR A 8 -7.38 19.95 4.55
N ILE A 9 -6.75 19.75 5.70
CA ILE A 9 -7.34 19.07 6.85
C ILE A 9 -7.18 19.99 8.07
N GLY A 10 -8.27 20.63 8.46
CA GLY A 10 -8.23 21.69 9.46
C GLY A 10 -7.37 22.87 8.99
N THR A 11 -6.33 23.21 9.73
CA THR A 11 -5.36 24.26 9.35
C THR A 11 -4.16 23.75 8.56
N LYS A 12 -4.09 22.45 8.31
CA LYS A 12 -2.97 21.79 7.63
C LYS A 12 -3.22 21.71 6.13
N ILE A 13 -2.27 22.15 5.33
CA ILE A 13 -2.36 22.17 3.88
C ILE A 13 -1.19 21.35 3.33
N PHE A 14 -1.49 20.40 2.48
CA PHE A 14 -0.47 19.58 1.84
C PHE A 14 -0.77 19.33 0.35
N GLU A 15 0.27 19.06 -0.38
CA GLU A 15 0.23 18.71 -1.79
C GLU A 15 0.73 17.28 -1.96
N VAL A 16 -0.03 16.47 -2.68
CA VAL A 16 0.35 15.10 -3.05
C VAL A 16 0.68 15.09 -4.53
N THR A 17 1.87 14.64 -4.86
CA THR A 17 2.28 14.36 -6.25
C THR A 17 2.41 12.86 -6.42
N ARG A 18 1.70 12.30 -7.40
CA ARG A 18 1.80 10.91 -7.80
C ARG A 18 2.29 10.80 -9.22
N THR A 19 3.36 10.05 -9.43
CA THR A 19 3.90 9.73 -10.75
C THR A 19 3.66 8.25 -11.05
N TYR A 20 3.05 7.99 -12.19
CA TYR A 20 2.80 6.65 -12.71
C TYR A 20 3.85 6.33 -13.76
N ASN A 21 4.61 5.26 -13.52
CA ASN A 21 5.61 4.76 -14.45
C ASN A 21 5.23 3.35 -14.89
N GLN A 22 4.90 3.22 -16.16
CA GLN A 22 4.63 1.94 -16.79
C GLN A 22 5.17 2.00 -18.20
N THR A 23 5.94 0.99 -18.58
CA THR A 23 6.39 0.81 -19.98
C THR A 23 5.45 -0.14 -20.71
N SER A 24 5.46 -0.14 -22.02
CA SER A 24 4.66 -1.06 -22.84
C SER A 24 5.00 -2.54 -22.58
N THR A 25 6.17 -2.81 -22.04
CA THR A 25 6.67 -4.18 -21.73
C THR A 25 6.53 -4.53 -20.26
N SER A 26 6.35 -3.56 -19.36
CA SER A 26 6.18 -3.84 -17.93
C SER A 26 4.77 -4.37 -17.65
N LYS A 27 4.70 -5.45 -16.89
CA LYS A 27 3.44 -6.06 -16.43
C LYS A 27 3.08 -5.62 -15.01
N TYR A 28 3.66 -4.51 -14.55
CA TYR A 28 3.41 -3.89 -13.26
C TYR A 28 3.48 -2.38 -13.40
N THR A 29 2.92 -1.67 -12.45
CA THR A 29 2.96 -0.22 -12.39
C THR A 29 3.80 0.22 -11.20
N ILE A 30 4.69 1.17 -11.42
CA ILE A 30 5.47 1.83 -10.38
C ILE A 30 4.79 3.16 -10.06
N PHE A 31 4.58 3.41 -8.79
CA PHE A 31 4.07 4.67 -8.28
C PHE A 31 5.14 5.33 -7.41
N ASN A 32 5.52 6.54 -7.79
CA ASN A 32 6.31 7.40 -6.91
C ASN A 32 5.39 8.48 -6.37
N GLU A 33 5.34 8.58 -5.06
CA GLU A 33 4.50 9.55 -4.37
C GLU A 33 5.35 10.48 -3.52
N SER A 34 4.96 11.74 -3.51
CA SER A 34 5.55 12.76 -2.64
C SER A 34 4.44 13.53 -1.97
N ILE A 35 4.63 13.77 -0.68
CA ILE A 35 3.74 14.61 0.13
C ILE A 35 4.55 15.81 0.59
N LYS A 36 4.13 16.99 0.17
CA LYS A 36 4.74 18.27 0.54
C LYS A 36 3.84 19.03 1.49
N ASN A 37 4.39 19.47 2.59
CA ASN A 37 3.71 20.43 3.45
C ASN A 37 3.78 21.83 2.84
N VAL A 38 2.68 22.32 2.32
CA VAL A 38 2.55 23.66 1.72
C VAL A 38 1.85 24.65 2.67
N GLY A 39 1.56 24.23 3.90
CA GLY A 39 1.04 25.07 4.96
C GLY A 39 2.13 25.70 5.81
N THR A 40 1.72 26.36 6.87
CA THR A 40 2.61 27.09 7.81
C THR A 40 2.86 26.33 9.12
N THR A 41 2.19 25.18 9.33
CA THR A 41 2.33 24.35 10.52
C THR A 41 2.77 22.95 10.14
N SER A 42 3.57 22.29 10.98
CA SER A 42 4.02 20.90 10.74
C SER A 42 2.85 19.94 10.58
N LEU A 43 2.97 19.02 9.62
CA LEU A 43 2.07 17.88 9.49
C LEU A 43 2.55 16.82 10.49
N THR A 44 1.87 16.69 11.59
CA THR A 44 2.20 15.72 12.63
C THR A 44 1.41 14.44 12.45
N ASN A 45 2.04 13.29 12.67
CA ASN A 45 1.41 11.98 12.59
C ASN A 45 0.67 11.74 11.24
N ALA A 46 1.27 12.24 10.16
CA ALA A 46 0.69 12.10 8.81
C ALA A 46 0.70 10.64 8.36
N ARG A 47 -0.39 10.24 7.73
CA ARG A 47 -0.55 8.89 7.16
C ARG A 47 -1.20 9.00 5.79
N VAL A 48 -0.74 8.15 4.88
CA VAL A 48 -1.37 7.95 3.57
C VAL A 48 -1.83 6.52 3.49
N TRP A 49 -3.07 6.33 3.09
CA TRP A 49 -3.62 5.02 2.78
C TRP A 49 -3.76 4.86 1.27
N ILE A 50 -3.29 3.72 0.77
CA ILE A 50 -3.34 3.34 -0.64
C ILE A 50 -3.95 1.96 -0.71
N GLY A 51 -5.11 1.86 -1.30
CA GLY A 51 -5.81 0.59 -1.39
C GLY A 51 -7.14 0.72 -2.09
N THR A 52 -7.95 -0.30 -1.93
CA THR A 52 -9.30 -0.36 -2.48
C THR A 52 -10.32 -0.60 -1.38
N GLN A 53 -11.50 -0.08 -1.59
CA GLN A 53 -12.62 -0.25 -0.67
C GLN A 53 -13.25 -1.63 -0.80
N ASP A 54 -13.07 -2.25 -1.94
CA ASP A 54 -13.64 -3.52 -2.33
C ASP A 54 -12.55 -4.46 -2.87
N ASP A 55 -12.74 -5.77 -2.81
CA ASP A 55 -11.71 -6.74 -3.12
C ASP A 55 -12.02 -7.69 -4.29
N TRP A 56 -12.86 -7.25 -5.21
CA TRP A 56 -13.15 -8.03 -6.41
C TRP A 56 -11.91 -8.43 -7.19
N ILE A 57 -11.69 -9.75 -7.34
CA ILE A 57 -10.71 -10.33 -8.27
C ILE A 57 -11.44 -11.37 -9.11
N GLY A 58 -11.52 -11.12 -10.41
CA GLY A 58 -12.32 -11.95 -11.31
C GLY A 58 -13.80 -11.88 -10.93
N GLN A 59 -14.36 -13.01 -10.50
CA GLN A 59 -15.77 -13.10 -10.06
C GLN A 59 -15.89 -13.34 -8.54
N ASN A 60 -14.82 -13.18 -7.80
CA ASN A 60 -14.80 -13.43 -6.36
C ASN A 60 -14.76 -12.12 -5.59
N ASP A 61 -15.69 -11.99 -4.63
CA ASP A 61 -15.90 -10.86 -3.74
C ASP A 61 -15.53 -11.22 -2.28
N SER A 62 -14.72 -12.22 -2.09
CA SER A 62 -14.25 -12.65 -0.77
C SER A 62 -12.87 -13.28 -0.91
N ASN A 63 -11.91 -12.46 -1.28
CA ASN A 63 -10.56 -12.92 -1.55
C ASN A 63 -9.74 -13.12 -0.28
N THR A 64 -8.74 -13.99 -0.38
CA THR A 64 -7.76 -14.16 0.68
C THR A 64 -6.71 -13.07 0.60
N LYS A 65 -6.51 -12.36 1.72
CA LYS A 65 -5.53 -11.30 1.91
C LYS A 65 -4.46 -11.76 2.88
N LYS A 66 -3.19 -11.67 2.49
CA LYS A 66 -2.06 -12.06 3.34
C LYS A 66 -1.02 -10.96 3.41
N ARG A 67 -0.53 -10.71 4.62
CA ARG A 67 0.58 -9.80 4.86
C ARG A 67 1.89 -10.57 4.79
N GLY A 68 2.88 -10.02 4.10
CA GLY A 68 4.15 -10.69 3.90
C GLY A 68 5.30 -9.77 3.56
N ASN A 69 6.42 -10.41 3.29
CA ASN A 69 7.64 -9.81 2.77
C ASN A 69 8.16 -10.63 1.59
N ILE A 70 9.19 -10.14 0.92
CA ILE A 70 9.90 -10.90 -0.09
C ILE A 70 11.12 -11.53 0.57
N VAL A 71 11.20 -12.84 0.52
CA VAL A 71 12.30 -13.64 1.04
C VAL A 71 12.82 -14.53 -0.11
N ASN A 72 14.10 -14.41 -0.43
CA ASN A 72 14.71 -15.14 -1.55
C ASN A 72 13.96 -15.00 -2.88
N GLY A 73 13.46 -13.78 -3.15
CA GLY A 73 12.75 -13.44 -4.38
C GLY A 73 11.29 -13.91 -4.45
N ALA A 74 10.73 -14.47 -3.39
CA ALA A 74 9.35 -14.95 -3.34
C ALA A 74 8.57 -14.32 -2.19
N PHE A 75 7.23 -14.28 -2.32
CA PHE A 75 6.35 -13.88 -1.23
C PHE A 75 6.45 -14.85 -0.07
N SER A 76 6.62 -14.32 1.11
CA SER A 76 6.61 -15.05 2.38
C SER A 76 5.70 -14.37 3.38
N GLN A 77 4.68 -15.07 3.84
CA GLN A 77 3.78 -14.54 4.87
C GLN A 77 4.55 -14.27 6.16
N ILE A 78 4.25 -13.15 6.81
CA ILE A 78 4.87 -12.83 8.11
C ILE A 78 4.43 -13.82 9.20
N PRO A 79 5.31 -14.12 10.16
CA PRO A 79 5.00 -15.10 11.22
C PRO A 79 4.07 -14.55 12.30
N SER A 80 4.02 -13.24 12.46
CA SER A 80 3.18 -12.59 13.47
C SER A 80 2.75 -11.19 13.03
N ALA A 81 1.68 -10.69 13.62
CA ALA A 81 1.18 -9.34 13.36
C ALA A 81 2.16 -8.22 13.76
N ALA A 82 3.08 -8.48 14.69
CA ALA A 82 4.10 -7.52 15.11
C ALA A 82 5.21 -7.35 14.06
N THR A 83 5.37 -8.30 13.13
CA THR A 83 6.35 -8.21 12.06
C THR A 83 5.88 -7.21 11.01
N GLN A 84 6.75 -6.28 10.63
CA GLN A 84 6.44 -5.36 9.53
C GLN A 84 6.27 -6.14 8.23
N ALA A 85 5.18 -5.90 7.53
CA ALA A 85 4.93 -6.42 6.19
C ALA A 85 5.06 -5.31 5.16
N LYS A 86 5.77 -5.59 4.08
CA LYS A 86 5.96 -4.69 2.93
C LYS A 86 5.22 -5.17 1.67
N VAL A 87 4.61 -6.35 1.74
CA VAL A 87 3.84 -6.95 0.66
C VAL A 87 2.46 -7.33 1.16
N LEU A 88 1.43 -6.97 0.39
CA LEU A 88 0.09 -7.49 0.51
C LEU A 88 -0.19 -8.39 -0.69
N GLU A 89 -0.50 -9.65 -0.44
CA GLU A 89 -1.08 -10.58 -1.41
C GLU A 89 -2.60 -10.57 -1.26
N VAL A 90 -3.32 -10.38 -2.36
CA VAL A 90 -4.76 -10.59 -2.44
C VAL A 90 -5.03 -11.57 -3.57
N THR A 91 -5.68 -12.71 -3.28
CA THR A 91 -5.84 -13.77 -4.26
C THR A 91 -7.18 -14.50 -4.14
N ASN A 92 -7.73 -14.89 -5.29
CA ASN A 92 -8.84 -15.84 -5.40
C ASN A 92 -8.35 -17.29 -5.65
N GLY A 93 -7.03 -17.51 -5.60
CA GLY A 93 -6.39 -18.79 -5.89
C GLY A 93 -5.88 -18.93 -7.33
N THR A 94 -6.51 -18.28 -8.29
CA THR A 94 -6.12 -18.28 -9.73
C THR A 94 -5.41 -16.99 -10.11
N ASP A 95 -5.99 -15.87 -9.71
CA ASP A 95 -5.48 -14.53 -9.95
C ASP A 95 -5.01 -13.89 -8.67
N THR A 96 -4.03 -13.02 -8.77
CA THR A 96 -3.40 -12.40 -7.61
C THR A 96 -3.04 -10.96 -7.90
N VAL A 97 -3.29 -10.13 -6.89
CA VAL A 97 -2.84 -8.74 -6.83
C VAL A 97 -1.80 -8.62 -5.73
N TYR A 98 -0.69 -7.95 -6.01
CA TYR A 98 0.30 -7.53 -5.02
C TYR A 98 0.36 -6.02 -4.92
N PHE A 99 0.35 -5.53 -3.69
CA PHE A 99 0.88 -4.22 -3.32
C PHE A 99 2.24 -4.45 -2.66
N TYR A 100 3.26 -3.79 -3.14
CA TYR A 100 4.60 -3.87 -2.58
C TYR A 100 5.19 -2.50 -2.38
N THR A 101 5.91 -2.27 -1.29
CA THR A 101 6.69 -1.06 -1.08
C THR A 101 8.07 -1.39 -0.52
N THR A 102 9.08 -0.65 -0.96
CA THR A 102 10.43 -0.70 -0.37
C THR A 102 10.55 0.18 0.87
N SER A 103 9.58 1.07 1.10
CA SER A 103 9.60 2.01 2.21
C SER A 103 9.52 1.34 3.57
N ASN A 104 10.39 1.74 4.49
CA ASN A 104 10.32 1.32 5.89
C ASN A 104 9.16 1.98 6.66
N LEU A 105 8.48 2.95 6.06
CA LEU A 105 7.29 3.62 6.61
C LEU A 105 6.01 2.86 6.27
N GLY A 106 6.09 1.87 5.38
CA GLY A 106 4.94 1.12 4.89
C GLY A 106 4.44 0.08 5.90
N TYR A 107 3.13 0.03 6.05
CA TYR A 107 2.40 -0.97 6.82
C TYR A 107 1.28 -1.53 5.95
N ILE A 108 1.31 -2.83 5.75
CA ILE A 108 0.33 -3.55 4.94
C ILE A 108 -0.79 -4.06 5.82
N THR A 109 -2.01 -3.94 5.36
CA THR A 109 -3.19 -4.40 6.10
C THR A 109 -4.34 -4.81 5.20
N GLY A 110 -5.12 -5.78 5.67
CA GLY A 110 -6.50 -5.97 5.25
C GLY A 110 -7.42 -5.25 6.25
N LEU A 111 -8.39 -4.51 5.76
CA LEU A 111 -9.40 -3.88 6.58
C LEU A 111 -10.71 -4.63 6.43
N GLN A 112 -11.49 -4.67 7.49
CA GLN A 112 -12.85 -5.16 7.39
C GLN A 112 -13.71 -4.13 6.65
N ARG A 113 -14.73 -4.66 6.01
CA ARG A 113 -15.74 -4.09 5.17
C ARG A 113 -16.22 -2.69 5.58
N TYR A 114 -16.37 -1.80 4.59
CA TYR A 114 -17.20 -0.58 4.61
C TYR A 114 -17.20 0.22 5.91
N GLY A 115 -16.02 0.51 6.41
CA GLY A 115 -15.89 1.35 7.58
C GLY A 115 -15.43 2.75 7.22
N ASP A 116 -15.36 3.59 8.23
CA ASP A 116 -14.63 4.83 8.15
C ASP A 116 -13.12 4.51 8.00
N PHE A 117 -12.65 4.48 6.76
CA PHE A 117 -11.25 4.25 6.43
C PHE A 117 -10.30 5.15 7.21
N ARG A 118 -10.69 6.39 7.41
CA ARG A 118 -9.89 7.35 8.14
C ARG A 118 -9.70 6.89 9.58
N THR A 119 -10.76 6.54 10.27
CA THR A 119 -10.70 6.05 11.66
C THR A 119 -9.93 4.73 11.74
N GLN A 120 -10.17 3.81 10.82
CA GLN A 120 -9.48 2.52 10.79
C GLN A 120 -7.97 2.68 10.57
N VAL A 121 -7.56 3.49 9.59
CA VAL A 121 -6.14 3.76 9.32
C VAL A 121 -5.47 4.49 10.47
N MET A 122 -6.15 5.43 11.10
CA MET A 122 -5.63 6.17 12.25
C MET A 122 -5.42 5.28 13.48
N ASN A 123 -6.34 4.36 13.74
CA ASN A 123 -6.34 3.52 14.93
C ASN A 123 -5.59 2.19 14.74
N GLN A 124 -5.38 1.76 13.51
CA GLN A 124 -4.79 0.46 13.25
C GLN A 124 -3.34 0.39 13.71
N SER A 125 -3.05 -0.64 14.50
CA SER A 125 -1.69 -1.01 14.88
C SER A 125 -1.24 -2.21 14.06
N PRO A 126 -0.02 -2.22 13.51
CA PRO A 126 0.53 -3.40 12.85
C PRO A 126 0.50 -4.64 13.74
N ALA A 127 0.74 -4.48 15.05
CA ALA A 127 0.77 -5.57 16.01
C ALA A 127 -0.59 -6.25 16.23
N THR A 128 -1.69 -5.59 15.91
CA THR A 128 -3.06 -6.12 16.07
C THR A 128 -3.75 -6.44 14.74
N ALA A 129 -3.15 -6.05 13.62
CA ALA A 129 -3.73 -6.31 12.31
C ALA A 129 -3.63 -7.80 11.94
N GLN A 130 -4.69 -8.34 11.35
CA GLN A 130 -4.70 -9.73 10.89
C GLN A 130 -3.61 -9.97 9.84
N ILE A 131 -2.92 -11.11 9.93
CA ILE A 131 -1.86 -11.50 8.98
C ILE A 131 -2.40 -12.27 7.79
N ASN A 132 -3.58 -12.87 7.94
CA ASN A 132 -4.29 -13.62 6.91
C ASN A 132 -5.79 -13.52 7.19
N VAL A 133 -6.57 -13.21 6.18
CA VAL A 133 -8.04 -13.13 6.28
C VAL A 133 -8.66 -13.42 4.92
N THR A 134 -9.75 -14.19 4.93
CA THR A 134 -10.61 -14.39 3.76
C THR A 134 -11.97 -13.81 4.09
N ASN A 135 -12.33 -12.74 3.43
CA ASN A 135 -13.60 -12.04 3.62
C ASN A 135 -13.84 -11.08 2.46
N ASP A 136 -15.08 -10.67 2.29
CA ASP A 136 -15.46 -9.47 1.54
C ASP A 136 -15.01 -8.23 2.33
N GLY A 137 -14.06 -7.48 1.81
CA GLY A 137 -13.53 -6.34 2.55
C GLY A 137 -12.41 -5.58 1.81
N SER A 138 -12.02 -4.50 2.43
CA SER A 138 -11.01 -3.59 1.90
C SER A 138 -9.60 -4.13 2.11
N TYR A 139 -8.67 -3.70 1.27
CA TYR A 139 -7.27 -3.98 1.46
C TYR A 139 -6.40 -2.83 0.98
N GLY A 140 -5.20 -2.75 1.51
CA GLY A 140 -4.24 -1.75 1.09
C GLY A 140 -3.03 -1.68 2.01
N MET A 141 -2.22 -0.68 1.76
CA MET A 141 -1.12 -0.30 2.63
C MET A 141 -1.33 1.13 3.13
N TYR A 142 -0.79 1.42 4.29
CA TYR A 142 -0.65 2.77 4.76
C TYR A 142 0.79 3.06 5.15
N LEU A 143 1.18 4.30 5.00
CA LEU A 143 2.49 4.79 5.36
C LEU A 143 2.34 5.80 6.48
N ARG A 144 3.20 5.67 7.50
CA ARG A 144 3.30 6.60 8.61
C ARG A 144 4.55 7.43 8.42
N PHE A 145 4.38 8.72 8.26
CA PHE A 145 5.49 9.63 8.08
C PHE A 145 5.99 10.16 9.41
N GLN A 146 7.25 10.58 9.41
CA GLN A 146 7.76 11.52 10.41
C GLN A 146 7.00 12.85 10.30
N ASP A 147 7.18 13.73 11.26
CA ASP A 147 6.60 15.06 11.16
C ASP A 147 7.20 15.82 9.97
N ILE A 148 6.34 16.32 9.08
CA ILE A 148 6.74 17.04 7.89
C ILE A 148 6.64 18.53 8.16
N ALA A 149 7.80 19.19 8.33
CA ALA A 149 7.87 20.63 8.57
C ALA A 149 7.32 21.44 7.38
N PRO A 150 6.90 22.72 7.59
CA PRO A 150 6.51 23.60 6.50
C PRO A 150 7.56 23.67 5.40
N GLY A 151 7.15 23.49 4.15
CA GLY A 151 8.01 23.46 2.97
C GLY A 151 8.73 22.13 2.72
N ALA A 152 8.81 21.24 3.70
CA ALA A 152 9.43 19.92 3.54
C ALA A 152 8.52 18.92 2.80
N SER A 153 9.14 17.85 2.30
CA SER A 153 8.47 16.76 1.60
C SER A 153 8.98 15.41 2.09
N GLU A 154 8.09 14.42 2.08
CA GLU A 154 8.40 13.00 2.22
C GLU A 154 7.98 12.27 0.95
N SER A 155 8.73 11.24 0.57
CA SER A 155 8.47 10.49 -0.65
C SER A 155 8.64 8.99 -0.43
N PHE A 156 7.91 8.21 -1.23
CA PHE A 156 8.01 6.76 -1.21
C PHE A 156 7.63 6.17 -2.58
N THR A 157 8.06 4.93 -2.80
CA THR A 157 7.74 4.17 -3.99
C THR A 157 6.94 2.93 -3.62
N TRP A 158 5.95 2.62 -4.43
CA TRP A 158 5.20 1.39 -4.32
C TRP A 158 4.88 0.80 -5.70
N TYR A 159 4.57 -0.48 -5.71
CA TYR A 159 4.35 -1.27 -6.91
C TYR A 159 2.99 -1.95 -6.85
N TYR A 160 2.31 -1.95 -7.98
CA TYR A 160 1.06 -2.68 -8.20
C TYR A 160 1.29 -3.74 -9.27
N ILE A 161 0.99 -4.98 -8.93
CA ILE A 161 1.12 -6.15 -9.80
C ILE A 161 -0.21 -6.87 -9.80
N ALA A 162 -0.76 -7.15 -10.97
CA ALA A 162 -2.00 -7.93 -11.12
C ALA A 162 -1.84 -8.91 -12.29
N SER A 163 -2.00 -10.20 -12.03
CA SER A 163 -1.87 -11.26 -13.03
C SER A 163 -2.40 -12.58 -12.49
N THR A 164 -2.28 -13.65 -13.28
CA THR A 164 -2.41 -15.02 -12.74
C THR A 164 -1.38 -15.22 -11.63
N LYS A 165 -1.69 -16.06 -10.65
CA LYS A 165 -0.87 -16.23 -9.46
C LYS A 165 0.61 -16.49 -9.76
N ALA A 166 0.91 -17.46 -10.60
CA ALA A 166 2.29 -17.81 -10.95
C ALA A 166 3.03 -16.65 -11.64
N SER A 167 2.36 -15.91 -12.53
CA SER A 167 2.95 -14.75 -13.19
C SER A 167 3.16 -13.59 -12.24
N ALA A 168 2.24 -13.35 -11.33
CA ALA A 168 2.32 -12.27 -10.34
C ALA A 168 3.48 -12.53 -9.35
N GLU A 169 3.67 -13.78 -8.90
CA GLU A 169 4.79 -14.18 -8.03
C GLU A 169 6.15 -13.96 -8.71
N ALA A 170 6.28 -14.37 -9.98
CA ALA A 170 7.52 -14.15 -10.74
C ALA A 170 7.81 -12.65 -10.94
N LEU A 171 6.77 -11.85 -11.22
CA LEU A 171 6.90 -10.41 -11.36
C LEU A 171 7.30 -9.74 -10.03
N LEU A 172 6.75 -10.18 -8.92
CA LEU A 172 7.09 -9.67 -7.59
C LEU A 172 8.57 -9.87 -7.29
N GLY A 173 9.11 -11.07 -7.58
CA GLY A 173 10.52 -11.35 -7.43
C GLY A 173 11.42 -10.47 -8.30
N ASN A 174 11.05 -10.25 -9.56
CA ASN A 174 11.78 -9.38 -10.48
C ASN A 174 11.77 -7.92 -10.03
N VAL A 175 10.60 -7.41 -9.60
CA VAL A 175 10.46 -6.05 -9.07
C VAL A 175 11.32 -5.85 -7.83
N ALA A 176 11.31 -6.81 -6.91
CA ALA A 176 12.10 -6.72 -5.68
C ALA A 176 13.61 -6.74 -5.92
N SER A 177 14.05 -7.42 -6.97
CA SER A 177 15.47 -7.47 -7.34
C SER A 177 15.94 -6.19 -8.04
N ALA A 178 15.01 -5.41 -8.61
CA ALA A 178 15.29 -4.17 -9.33
C ALA A 178 15.07 -2.91 -8.48
N ALA A 179 14.43 -3.02 -7.32
CA ALA A 179 14.08 -1.93 -6.43
C ALA A 179 15.12 -1.71 -5.33
#